data_be3df2482d44be67a68b42bfc11a26cf
#
_entry.id   be3df2482d44be67a68b42bfc11a26cf
#
_cell.length_a   1.000
_cell.length_b   1.000
_cell.length_c   1.000
_cell.angle_alpha   90.00
_cell.angle_beta   90.00
_cell.angle_gamma   90.00
#
_symmetry.space_group_name_H-M   'P 1'
#
loop_
_entity.id
_entity.type
_entity.pdbx_description
1 polymer ?
#
loop_
_entity_poly.entity_id
_entity_poly.type
_entity_poly.pdbx_seq_one_letter_code
_entity_poly.pdbx_strand_id
1 'polypeptide(L)'
;FNIRKNIMEDMNKQSKRFYEIIDVIKNLHDQKRHDYGANEDIFANFRLSELSGIPAWQGSVIRMGDKYARISNFIKKGEFKFKGENIKDTLMDMAIYSLITMILYEEEEDKETKH
;
A
#
# COMPACT_ATOMS: atom_id res chain seq x y z
N PHE A 1 -3.22 8.58 38.94
CA PHE A 1 -4.67 8.74 39.03
C PHE A 1 -5.31 8.97 37.67
N ASN A 2 -4.78 9.90 36.88
CA ASN A 2 -5.27 10.19 35.53
C ASN A 2 -4.55 9.40 34.41
N ILE A 3 -3.63 8.53 34.78
CA ILE A 3 -2.81 7.79 33.81
C ILE A 3 -3.66 6.86 32.95
N ARG A 4 -4.61 6.11 33.54
CA ARG A 4 -5.49 5.21 32.80
C ARG A 4 -6.36 5.98 31.80
N LYS A 5 -6.94 7.10 32.24
CA LYS A 5 -7.79 7.93 31.37
C LYS A 5 -6.98 8.50 30.21
N ASN A 6 -5.76 8.98 30.49
CA ASN A 6 -4.88 9.52 29.46
C ASN A 6 -4.45 8.45 28.45
N ILE A 7 -4.14 7.23 28.92
CA ILE A 7 -3.80 6.11 28.04
C ILE A 7 -4.99 5.74 27.15
N MET A 8 -6.20 5.69 27.71
CA MET A 8 -7.41 5.39 26.93
C MET A 8 -7.71 6.48 25.90
N GLU A 9 -7.55 7.74 26.25
CA GLU A 9 -7.72 8.85 25.31
C GLU A 9 -6.72 8.77 24.17
N ASP A 10 -5.45 8.45 24.46
CA ASP A 10 -4.41 8.27 23.46
C ASP A 10 -4.71 7.08 22.54
N MET A 11 -5.19 5.96 23.10
CA MET A 11 -5.60 4.80 22.31
C MET A 11 -6.78 5.14 21.39
N ASN A 12 -7.74 5.92 21.88
CA ASN A 12 -8.88 6.36 21.07
C ASN A 12 -8.44 7.29 19.94
N LYS A 13 -7.49 8.19 20.19
CA LYS A 13 -6.90 9.05 19.16
C LYS A 13 -6.16 8.24 18.10
N GLN A 14 -5.40 7.23 18.52
CA GLN A 14 -4.67 6.34 17.63
C GLN A 14 -5.62 5.58 16.71
N SER A 15 -6.68 5.00 17.28
CA SER A 15 -7.71 4.28 16.50
C SER A 15 -8.43 5.21 15.54
N LYS A 16 -8.77 6.41 15.98
CA LYS A 16 -9.40 7.41 15.11
C LYS A 16 -8.49 7.75 13.93
N ARG A 17 -7.20 7.94 14.19
CA ARG A 17 -6.23 8.25 13.14
C ARG A 17 -6.07 7.08 12.16
N PHE A 18 -6.09 5.85 12.67
CA PHE A 18 -6.04 4.66 11.84
C PHE A 18 -7.20 4.65 10.83
N TYR A 19 -8.42 4.88 11.28
CA TYR A 19 -9.59 4.92 10.42
C TYR A 19 -9.53 6.08 9.42
N GLU A 20 -9.02 7.23 9.82
CA GLU A 20 -8.82 8.36 8.91
C GLU A 20 -7.87 7.99 7.75
N ILE A 21 -6.79 7.28 8.06
CA ILE A 21 -5.83 6.82 7.05
C ILE A 21 -6.48 5.80 6.11
N ILE A 22 -7.26 4.88 6.64
CA ILE A 22 -8.02 3.92 5.82
C ILE A 22 -8.97 4.65 4.87
N ASP A 23 -9.64 5.69 5.34
CA ASP A 23 -10.54 6.50 4.51
C ASP A 23 -9.76 7.20 3.38
N VAL A 24 -8.57 7.69 3.65
CA VAL A 24 -7.71 8.27 2.60
C VAL A 24 -7.39 7.24 1.53
N ILE A 25 -7.00 6.03 1.93
CA ILE A 25 -6.71 4.92 1.01
C ILE A 25 -7.93 4.59 0.16
N LYS A 26 -9.09 4.49 0.79
CA LYS A 26 -10.36 4.21 0.10
C LYS A 26 -10.66 5.29 -0.95
N ASN A 27 -10.53 6.56 -0.57
CA ASN A 27 -10.80 7.67 -1.49
C ASN A 27 -9.84 7.69 -2.68
N LEU A 28 -8.56 7.39 -2.45
CA LEU A 28 -7.57 7.27 -3.52
C LEU A 28 -7.93 6.15 -4.50
N HIS A 29 -8.39 5.02 -3.98
CA HIS A 29 -8.82 3.90 -4.81
C HIS A 29 -10.07 4.26 -5.62
N ASP A 30 -11.06 4.89 -4.98
CA ASP A 30 -12.30 5.30 -5.64
C ASP A 30 -11.99 6.27 -6.79
N GLN A 31 -11.06 7.18 -6.60
CA GLN A 31 -10.66 8.13 -7.64
C GLN A 31 -9.99 7.43 -8.82
N LYS A 32 -9.10 6.48 -8.55
CA LYS A 32 -8.47 5.69 -9.60
C LYS A 32 -9.50 4.86 -10.36
N ARG A 33 -10.46 4.26 -9.65
CA ARG A 33 -11.54 3.50 -10.27
C ARG A 33 -12.36 4.39 -11.21
N HIS A 34 -12.63 5.61 -10.80
CA HIS A 34 -13.34 6.59 -11.63
C HIS A 34 -12.52 6.97 -12.88
N ASP A 35 -11.22 7.28 -12.69
CA ASP A 35 -10.34 7.73 -13.77
C ASP A 35 -10.10 6.66 -14.82
N TYR A 36 -9.98 5.38 -14.40
CA TYR A 36 -9.75 4.26 -15.31
C TYR A 36 -11.00 3.81 -16.07
N GLY A 37 -12.19 4.08 -15.52
CA GLY A 37 -13.45 3.63 -16.12
C GLY A 37 -13.83 2.19 -15.74
N ALA A 38 -15.07 1.83 -16.00
CA ALA A 38 -15.68 0.60 -15.48
C ALA A 38 -15.08 -0.69 -16.08
N ASN A 39 -14.53 -0.63 -17.29
CA ASN A 39 -14.06 -1.80 -18.01
C ASN A 39 -12.54 -1.95 -18.04
N GLU A 40 -11.82 -1.05 -17.37
CA GLU A 40 -10.36 -1.07 -17.34
C GLU A 40 -9.83 -1.72 -16.05
N ASP A 41 -8.72 -2.45 -16.18
CA ASP A 41 -8.05 -3.06 -15.05
C ASP A 41 -7.21 -2.01 -14.32
N ILE A 42 -7.70 -1.59 -13.17
CA ILE A 42 -7.04 -0.59 -12.32
C ILE A 42 -5.67 -1.08 -11.82
N PHE A 43 -5.41 -2.39 -11.84
CA PHE A 43 -4.14 -2.98 -11.42
C PHE A 43 -3.23 -3.36 -12.59
N ALA A 44 -3.52 -2.89 -13.80
CA ALA A 44 -2.74 -3.26 -15.00
C ALA A 44 -1.25 -3.06 -14.83
N ASN A 45 -0.83 -1.94 -14.21
CA ASN A 45 0.59 -1.64 -13.99
C ASN A 45 1.27 -2.65 -13.07
N PHE A 46 0.53 -3.33 -12.21
CA PHE A 46 1.06 -4.37 -11.33
C PHE A 46 1.19 -5.72 -12.01
N ARG A 47 0.70 -5.88 -13.23
CA ARG A 47 0.75 -7.13 -13.99
C ARG A 47 1.91 -7.18 -14.98
N LEU A 48 2.73 -6.15 -15.03
CA LEU A 48 3.84 -6.07 -16.01
C LEU A 48 4.86 -7.20 -15.84
N SER A 49 5.04 -7.71 -14.63
CA SER A 49 5.93 -8.85 -14.37
C SER A 49 5.50 -10.13 -15.10
N GLU A 50 4.22 -10.23 -15.45
CA GLU A 50 3.69 -11.39 -16.18
C GLU A 50 4.33 -11.53 -17.57
N LEU A 51 4.79 -10.42 -18.17
CA LEU A 51 5.52 -10.43 -19.43
C LEU A 51 6.83 -11.21 -19.34
N SER A 52 7.40 -11.32 -18.15
CA SER A 52 8.62 -12.09 -17.88
C SER A 52 8.32 -13.43 -17.22
N GLY A 53 7.07 -13.87 -17.20
CA GLY A 53 6.67 -15.14 -16.61
C GLY A 53 6.59 -15.13 -15.08
N ILE A 54 6.59 -13.95 -14.48
CA ILE A 54 6.51 -13.80 -13.02
C ILE A 54 5.08 -13.42 -12.64
N PRO A 55 4.43 -14.17 -11.74
CA PRO A 55 3.07 -13.82 -11.29
C PRO A 55 2.98 -12.38 -10.79
N ALA A 56 1.86 -11.73 -11.06
CA ALA A 56 1.65 -10.32 -10.74
C ALA A 56 1.88 -10.01 -9.26
N TRP A 57 1.43 -10.88 -8.34
CA TRP A 57 1.62 -10.63 -6.91
C TRP A 57 3.10 -10.60 -6.51
N GLN A 58 3.96 -11.41 -7.17
CA GLN A 58 5.41 -11.40 -6.92
C GLN A 58 6.05 -10.12 -7.46
N GLY A 59 5.61 -9.67 -8.62
CA GLY A 59 6.05 -8.38 -9.16
C GLY A 59 5.67 -7.21 -8.24
N SER A 60 4.50 -7.28 -7.66
CA SER A 60 4.04 -6.30 -6.68
C SER A 60 4.92 -6.29 -5.42
N VAL A 61 5.34 -7.47 -4.93
CA VAL A 61 6.27 -7.59 -3.81
C VAL A 61 7.61 -6.91 -4.11
N ILE A 62 8.12 -7.07 -5.34
CA ILE A 62 9.35 -6.40 -5.76
C ILE A 62 9.19 -4.88 -5.67
N ARG A 63 8.06 -4.34 -6.12
CA ARG A 63 7.77 -2.90 -6.03
C ARG A 63 7.69 -2.44 -4.57
N MET A 64 7.18 -3.26 -3.68
CA MET A 64 7.21 -2.97 -2.24
C MET A 64 8.64 -2.88 -1.72
N GLY A 65 9.53 -3.72 -2.24
CA GLY A 65 10.95 -3.69 -1.89
C GLY A 65 11.59 -2.34 -2.23
N ASP A 66 11.24 -1.73 -3.34
CA ASP A 66 11.73 -0.40 -3.69
C ASP A 66 11.30 0.65 -2.66
N LYS A 67 10.07 0.58 -2.21
CA LYS A 67 9.56 1.49 -1.16
C LYS A 67 10.27 1.25 0.17
N TYR A 68 10.49 -0.01 0.52
CA TYR A 68 11.24 -0.36 1.72
C TYR A 68 12.68 0.19 1.67
N ALA A 69 13.34 0.08 0.52
CA ALA A 69 14.69 0.63 0.34
C ALA A 69 14.73 2.14 0.56
N ARG A 70 13.72 2.87 0.09
CA ARG A 70 13.61 4.32 0.33
C ARG A 70 13.50 4.64 1.82
N ILE A 71 12.70 3.87 2.56
CA ILE A 71 12.55 4.04 4.01
C ILE A 71 13.87 3.73 4.72
N SER A 72 14.55 2.65 4.34
CA SER A 72 15.84 2.28 4.91
C SER A 72 16.87 3.39 4.72
N ASN A 73 16.92 3.98 3.53
CA ASN A 73 17.82 5.10 3.24
C ASN A 73 17.48 6.33 4.09
N PHE A 74 16.19 6.62 4.25
CA PHE A 74 15.74 7.72 5.11
C PHE A 74 16.19 7.51 6.56
N ILE A 75 16.03 6.30 7.07
CA ILE A 75 16.47 5.98 8.45
C ILE A 75 17.96 6.19 8.62
N LYS A 76 18.77 5.79 7.63
CA LYS A 76 20.24 5.92 7.70
C LYS A 76 20.71 7.36 7.55
N LYS A 77 20.10 8.13 6.67
CA LYS A 77 20.58 9.47 6.28
C LYS A 77 19.79 10.62 6.90
N GLY A 78 18.62 10.35 7.46
CA GLY A 78 17.71 11.37 8.00
C GLY A 78 16.98 12.19 6.95
N GLU A 79 17.18 11.93 5.66
CA GLU A 79 16.55 12.65 4.57
C GLU A 79 16.36 11.75 3.34
N PHE A 80 15.44 12.12 2.46
CA PHE A 80 15.26 11.45 1.18
C PHE A 80 16.27 12.00 0.15
N LYS A 81 16.60 11.16 -0.83
CA LYS A 81 17.50 11.48 -1.93
C LYS A 81 16.98 12.66 -2.78
N PHE A 82 15.67 12.76 -2.94
CA PHE A 82 15.03 13.79 -3.75
C PHE A 82 14.20 14.73 -2.89
N LYS A 83 14.26 16.02 -3.19
CA LYS A 83 13.41 17.04 -2.54
C LYS A 83 11.93 16.73 -2.85
N GLY A 84 11.08 16.92 -1.86
CA GLY A 84 9.65 16.71 -1.99
C GLY A 84 9.19 15.30 -1.66
N GLU A 85 10.09 14.34 -1.52
CA GLU A 85 9.72 13.02 -1.02
C GLU A 85 9.40 13.10 0.48
N ASN A 86 8.39 12.33 0.88
CA ASN A 86 7.88 12.32 2.24
C ASN A 86 7.74 10.88 2.70
N ILE A 87 8.26 10.60 3.90
CA ILE A 87 8.21 9.25 4.45
C ILE A 87 6.77 8.75 4.61
N LYS A 88 5.84 9.64 4.94
CA LYS A 88 4.43 9.26 5.09
C LYS A 88 3.84 8.81 3.75
N ASP A 89 4.20 9.47 2.66
CA ASP A 89 3.74 9.07 1.32
C ASP A 89 4.28 7.70 0.94
N THR A 90 5.54 7.43 1.25
CA THR A 90 6.15 6.12 1.00
C THR A 90 5.49 5.02 1.83
N LEU A 91 5.20 5.28 3.10
CA LEU A 91 4.49 4.34 3.96
C LEU A 91 3.07 4.09 3.44
N MET A 92 2.39 5.13 2.97
CA MET A 92 1.06 5.02 2.36
C MET A 92 1.12 4.12 1.11
N ASP A 93 2.10 4.31 0.25
CA ASP A 93 2.31 3.47 -0.93
C ASP A 93 2.51 2.01 -0.55
N MET A 94 3.30 1.73 0.49
CA MET A 94 3.50 0.36 0.97
C MET A 94 2.21 -0.27 1.47
N ALA A 95 1.40 0.48 2.20
CA ALA A 95 0.10 -0.01 2.67
C ALA A 95 -0.81 -0.36 1.49
N ILE A 96 -0.89 0.52 0.50
CA ILE A 96 -1.71 0.31 -0.70
C ILE A 96 -1.18 -0.89 -1.50
N TYR A 97 0.14 -1.00 -1.69
CA TYR A 97 0.74 -2.12 -2.41
C TYR A 97 0.49 -3.44 -1.70
N SER A 98 0.46 -3.45 -0.36
CA SER A 98 0.13 -4.66 0.40
C SER A 98 -1.29 -5.13 0.13
N LEU A 99 -2.25 -4.21 0.08
CA LEU A 99 -3.64 -4.52 -0.25
C LEU A 99 -3.78 -5.06 -1.67
N ILE A 100 -3.12 -4.41 -2.63
CA ILE A 100 -3.14 -4.84 -4.03
C ILE A 100 -2.49 -6.23 -4.17
N THR A 101 -1.37 -6.44 -3.50
CA THR A 101 -0.66 -7.73 -3.53
C THR A 101 -1.54 -8.85 -3.01
N MET A 102 -2.31 -8.61 -1.95
CA MET A 102 -3.25 -9.59 -1.42
C MET A 102 -4.31 -9.98 -2.46
N ILE A 103 -4.87 -9.00 -3.16
CA ILE A 103 -5.86 -9.24 -4.21
C ILE A 103 -5.25 -10.05 -5.36
N LEU A 104 -4.06 -9.67 -5.81
CA LEU A 104 -3.35 -10.36 -6.90
C LEU A 104 -2.98 -11.79 -6.51
N TYR A 105 -2.63 -12.02 -5.24
CA TYR A 105 -2.36 -13.36 -4.73
C TYR A 105 -3.62 -14.23 -4.74
N GLU A 106 -4.74 -13.68 -4.32
CA GLU A 106 -6.02 -14.39 -4.34
C GLU A 106 -6.43 -14.76 -5.77
N GLU A 107 -6.20 -13.88 -6.75
CA GLU A 107 -6.43 -14.17 -8.16
C GLU A 107 -5.57 -15.34 -8.63
N GLU A 108 -4.32 -15.40 -8.21
CA GLU A 108 -3.42 -16.50 -8.58
C GLU A 108 -3.87 -17.83 -7.96
N GLU A 109 -4.33 -17.82 -6.71
CA GLU A 109 -4.93 -19.00 -6.08
C GLU A 109 -6.14 -19.50 -6.86
N ASP A 110 -7.00 -18.60 -7.31
CA ASP A 110 -8.19 -18.96 -8.10
C ASP A 110 -7.81 -19.59 -9.43
N LYS A 111 -6.75 -19.13 -10.07
CA LYS A 111 -6.23 -19.72 -11.31
C LYS A 111 -5.75 -21.15 -11.08
N GLU A 112 -5.05 -21.41 -9.97
CA GLU A 112 -4.54 -22.73 -9.62
C GLU A 112 -5.65 -23.71 -9.31
N THR A 113 -6.71 -23.26 -8.64
CA THR A 113 -7.85 -24.12 -8.28
C THR A 113 -8.74 -24.49 -9.47
N LYS A 114 -8.68 -23.75 -10.59
CA LYS A 114 -9.45 -24.03 -11.81
C LYS A 114 -8.78 -25.05 -12.72
N HIS A 115 -7.61 -25.46 -12.40
CA HIS A 115 -6.85 -26.49 -13.11
C HIS A 115 -6.83 -27.78 -12.34
#